data_b554e32500f77b5d77f75c4d779d6531
#
_entry.id   b554e32500f77b5d77f75c4d779d6531
#
_cell.length_a   1.000
_cell.length_b   1.000
_cell.length_c   1.000
_cell.angle_alpha   90.00
_cell.angle_beta   90.00
_cell.angle_gamma   90.00
#
_symmetry.space_group_name_H-M   'P 1'
#
loop_
_entity.id
_entity.type
_entity.pdbx_description
1 polymer ?
#
loop_
_entity_poly.entity_id
_entity_poly.type
_entity_poly.pdbx_seq_one_letter_code
_entity_poly.pdbx_strand_id
1 'polypeptide(L)'
;MKMNIEELETADYDILENIKVAFYRLWKMKIVVLLMTLIGFLAFGVYVGLAGVKTSYFATASIYSAVYGSYEDSMGGVTVMNQYASMLGSTRVCDRAAGSLQEYGITSNELRSMVANGNISLSGASTDSKTYGTKLTLVVNVGTSEYVVDVANAMAKAFADEINDLLGVSTLQVMDEAVEYTAHHS
;
A
#
# COMPACT_ATOMS: atom_id res chain seq x y z
N MET A 1 44.38 -7.73 34.38
CA MET A 1 43.90 -6.69 35.27
C MET A 1 42.74 -7.28 36.06
N LYS A 2 42.95 -7.74 37.30
CA LYS A 2 41.90 -8.35 38.14
C LYS A 2 41.26 -7.21 38.91
N MET A 3 40.05 -6.87 38.59
CA MET A 3 39.23 -5.95 39.34
C MET A 3 38.86 -6.61 40.64
N ASN A 4 39.10 -5.94 41.76
CA ASN A 4 38.89 -6.47 43.10
C ASN A 4 37.39 -6.52 43.41
N ILE A 5 36.91 -7.64 43.96
CA ILE A 5 35.49 -7.86 44.28
C ILE A 5 34.96 -6.77 45.23
N GLU A 6 35.80 -6.23 46.11
CA GLU A 6 35.47 -5.11 47.01
C GLU A 6 35.16 -3.78 46.29
N GLU A 7 35.82 -3.51 45.12
CA GLU A 7 35.52 -2.32 44.32
C GLU A 7 34.17 -2.41 43.59
N LEU A 8 33.76 -3.63 43.24
CA LEU A 8 32.45 -3.88 42.63
C LEU A 8 31.30 -3.74 43.62
N GLU A 9 31.47 -4.22 44.88
CA GLU A 9 30.46 -4.09 45.93
C GLU A 9 30.27 -2.62 46.37
N THR A 10 31.32 -1.83 46.44
CA THR A 10 31.23 -0.40 46.82
C THR A 10 30.60 0.43 45.70
N ALA A 11 30.87 0.10 44.40
CA ALA A 11 30.29 0.79 43.26
C ALA A 11 28.77 0.53 43.18
N ASP A 12 28.32 -0.71 43.47
CA ASP A 12 26.88 -1.07 43.45
C ASP A 12 26.11 -0.39 44.59
N TYR A 13 26.74 -0.22 45.77
CA TYR A 13 26.13 0.48 46.91
C TYR A 13 25.97 1.97 46.62
N ASP A 14 26.94 2.62 45.98
CA ASP A 14 26.89 4.03 45.60
C ASP A 14 25.80 4.31 44.54
N ILE A 15 25.61 3.40 43.61
CA ILE A 15 24.57 3.52 42.56
C ILE A 15 23.18 3.44 43.20
N LEU A 16 22.95 2.49 44.12
CA LEU A 16 21.67 2.32 44.80
C LEU A 16 21.34 3.52 45.71
N GLU A 17 22.33 4.08 46.39
CA GLU A 17 22.15 5.26 47.26
C GLU A 17 21.85 6.51 46.41
N ASN A 18 22.54 6.71 45.30
CA ASN A 18 22.26 7.78 44.35
C ASN A 18 20.85 7.67 43.73
N ILE A 19 20.40 6.47 43.44
CA ILE A 19 19.03 6.23 42.93
C ILE A 19 18.00 6.57 44.01
N LYS A 20 18.21 6.18 45.28
CA LYS A 20 17.31 6.53 46.38
C LYS A 20 17.22 8.03 46.59
N VAL A 21 18.34 8.74 46.55
CA VAL A 21 18.39 10.20 46.73
C VAL A 21 17.69 10.89 45.53
N ALA A 22 17.91 10.41 44.31
CA ALA A 22 17.23 10.92 43.13
C ALA A 22 15.72 10.69 43.21
N PHE A 23 15.29 9.50 43.65
CA PHE A 23 13.87 9.17 43.82
C PHE A 23 13.21 10.02 44.91
N TYR A 24 13.90 10.28 46.01
CA TYR A 24 13.41 11.15 47.08
C TYR A 24 13.27 12.61 46.64
N ARG A 25 14.21 13.12 45.83
CA ARG A 25 14.12 14.46 45.24
C ARG A 25 12.97 14.56 44.24
N LEU A 26 12.78 13.54 43.39
CA LEU A 26 11.63 13.43 42.49
C LEU A 26 10.30 13.38 43.21
N TRP A 27 10.23 12.64 44.34
CA TRP A 27 9.03 12.57 45.18
C TRP A 27 8.68 13.91 45.83
N LYS A 28 9.68 14.71 46.17
CA LYS A 28 9.50 16.08 46.70
C LYS A 28 8.99 17.05 45.64
N MET A 29 9.26 16.75 44.35
CA MET A 29 8.79 17.53 43.21
C MET A 29 7.55 16.93 42.54
N LYS A 30 6.66 16.26 43.27
CA LYS A 30 5.45 15.58 42.74
C LYS A 30 4.66 16.43 41.77
N ILE A 31 4.52 17.72 42.07
CA ILE A 31 3.74 18.64 41.23
C ILE A 31 4.43 18.87 39.88
N VAL A 32 5.77 18.99 39.85
CA VAL A 32 6.53 19.18 38.59
C VAL A 32 6.48 17.93 37.73
N VAL A 33 6.62 16.74 38.35
CA VAL A 33 6.52 15.46 37.63
C VAL A 33 5.12 15.28 37.04
N LEU A 34 4.07 15.59 37.81
CA LEU A 34 2.70 15.48 37.41
C LEU A 34 2.37 16.47 36.26
N LEU A 35 2.87 17.70 36.32
CA LEU A 35 2.74 18.69 35.27
C LEU A 35 3.45 18.25 33.98
N MET A 36 4.69 17.77 34.08
CA MET A 36 5.43 17.27 32.93
C MET A 36 4.76 16.07 32.28
N THR A 37 4.21 15.16 33.06
CA THR A 37 3.45 14.01 32.59
C THR A 37 2.17 14.46 31.86
N LEU A 38 1.46 15.43 32.45
CA LEU A 38 0.24 15.98 31.84
C LEU A 38 0.53 16.68 30.51
N ILE A 39 1.59 17.48 30.45
CA ILE A 39 2.04 18.12 29.19
C ILE A 39 2.43 17.06 28.14
N GLY A 40 3.13 16.01 28.54
CA GLY A 40 3.49 14.90 27.67
C GLY A 40 2.26 14.18 27.11
N PHE A 41 1.26 13.91 27.94
CA PHE A 41 -0.01 13.32 27.49
C PHE A 41 -0.78 14.22 26.53
N LEU A 42 -0.85 15.53 26.82
CA LEU A 42 -1.51 16.48 25.93
C LEU A 42 -0.79 16.60 24.60
N ALA A 43 0.54 16.71 24.61
CA ALA A 43 1.35 16.76 23.36
C ALA A 43 1.20 15.48 22.53
N PHE A 44 1.20 14.31 23.19
CA PHE A 44 0.99 13.04 22.51
C PHE A 44 -0.44 12.91 21.96
N GLY A 45 -1.46 13.32 22.72
CA GLY A 45 -2.85 13.33 22.27
C GLY A 45 -3.07 14.23 21.05
N VAL A 46 -2.47 15.43 21.07
CA VAL A 46 -2.49 16.35 19.92
C VAL A 46 -1.76 15.74 18.73
N TYR A 47 -0.59 15.13 18.95
CA TYR A 47 0.18 14.48 17.88
C TYR A 47 -0.62 13.34 17.23
N VAL A 48 -1.22 12.44 18.02
CA VAL A 48 -2.05 11.33 17.52
C VAL A 48 -3.30 11.85 16.81
N GLY A 49 -3.93 12.88 17.35
CA GLY A 49 -5.10 13.52 16.73
C GLY A 49 -4.80 14.20 15.41
N LEU A 50 -3.62 14.82 15.26
CA LEU A 50 -3.18 15.48 14.03
C LEU A 50 -2.59 14.49 13.02
N ALA A 51 -1.91 13.43 13.49
CA ALA A 51 -1.36 12.41 12.62
C ALA A 51 -2.44 11.62 11.88
N GLY A 52 -3.66 11.57 12.43
CA GLY A 52 -4.83 10.91 11.84
C GLY A 52 -4.56 9.44 11.49
N VAL A 53 -5.48 8.56 11.77
CA VAL A 53 -5.41 7.19 11.26
C VAL A 53 -5.61 7.26 9.75
N LYS A 54 -4.56 7.01 8.98
CA LYS A 54 -4.67 6.93 7.52
C LYS A 54 -5.35 5.62 7.17
N THR A 55 -6.59 5.71 6.75
CA THR A 55 -7.31 4.56 6.21
C THR A 55 -7.01 4.47 4.71
N SER A 56 -6.54 3.32 4.27
CA SER A 56 -6.34 3.00 2.86
C SER A 56 -7.39 2.00 2.42
N TYR A 57 -7.96 2.24 1.25
CA TYR A 57 -8.99 1.38 0.65
C TYR A 57 -8.40 0.67 -0.56
N PHE A 58 -8.55 -0.65 -0.59
CA PHE A 58 -8.01 -1.51 -1.63
C PHE A 58 -9.14 -2.12 -2.45
N ALA A 59 -9.06 -2.02 -3.76
CA ALA A 59 -9.90 -2.76 -4.68
C ALA A 59 -9.04 -3.52 -5.69
N THR A 60 -9.51 -4.68 -6.10
CA THR A 60 -8.79 -5.53 -7.06
C THR A 60 -9.68 -5.93 -8.22
N ALA A 61 -9.15 -5.81 -9.43
CA ALA A 61 -9.79 -6.33 -10.64
C ALA A 61 -8.84 -7.31 -11.34
N SER A 62 -9.39 -8.35 -11.97
CA SER A 62 -8.60 -9.37 -12.66
C SER A 62 -8.78 -9.27 -14.17
N ILE A 63 -7.65 -9.21 -14.89
CA ILE A 63 -7.60 -9.21 -16.34
C ILE A 63 -7.08 -10.57 -16.77
N TYR A 64 -7.76 -11.18 -17.71
CA TYR A 64 -7.46 -12.52 -18.19
C TYR A 64 -7.14 -12.48 -19.68
N SER A 65 -6.11 -13.22 -20.05
CA SER A 65 -5.82 -13.50 -21.45
C SER A 65 -5.98 -14.99 -21.70
N ALA A 66 -6.97 -15.37 -22.49
CA ALA A 66 -7.13 -16.75 -22.92
C ALA A 66 -6.10 -17.03 -24.01
N VAL A 67 -5.11 -17.86 -23.70
CA VAL A 67 -4.20 -18.43 -24.69
C VAL A 67 -4.68 -19.85 -24.98
N TYR A 68 -5.18 -20.08 -26.16
CA TYR A 68 -5.51 -21.43 -26.62
C TYR A 68 -4.21 -22.08 -27.11
N GLY A 69 -3.59 -22.92 -26.29
CA GLY A 69 -2.33 -23.57 -26.66
C GLY A 69 -1.78 -24.46 -25.56
N SER A 70 -0.50 -24.76 -25.66
CA SER A 70 0.24 -25.55 -24.69
C SER A 70 0.66 -24.72 -23.47
N TYR A 71 1.15 -25.39 -22.42
CA TYR A 71 1.75 -24.71 -21.27
C TYR A 71 2.90 -23.77 -21.65
N GLU A 72 3.66 -24.14 -22.69
CA GLU A 72 4.78 -23.32 -23.21
C GLU A 72 4.28 -22.02 -23.83
N ASP A 73 3.16 -22.05 -24.56
CA ASP A 73 2.53 -20.86 -25.12
C ASP A 73 2.04 -19.93 -23.98
N SER A 74 1.51 -20.49 -22.91
CA SER A 74 1.07 -19.75 -21.73
C SER A 74 2.23 -19.05 -21.02
N MET A 75 3.41 -19.70 -20.93
CA MET A 75 4.61 -19.08 -20.36
C MET A 75 5.13 -17.93 -21.22
N GLY A 76 5.04 -18.07 -22.56
CA GLY A 76 5.29 -16.98 -23.51
C GLY A 76 4.33 -15.81 -23.26
N GLY A 77 3.04 -16.09 -23.05
CA GLY A 77 2.01 -15.11 -22.70
C GLY A 77 2.32 -14.34 -21.41
N VAL A 78 2.80 -15.01 -20.36
CA VAL A 78 3.24 -14.37 -19.10
C VAL A 78 4.34 -13.35 -19.37
N THR A 79 5.34 -13.70 -20.16
CA THR A 79 6.46 -12.80 -20.48
C THR A 79 5.96 -11.55 -21.24
N VAL A 80 5.13 -11.75 -22.23
CA VAL A 80 4.53 -10.66 -23.02
C VAL A 80 3.67 -9.76 -22.14
N MET A 81 2.81 -10.34 -21.30
CA MET A 81 1.95 -9.57 -20.39
C MET A 81 2.73 -8.74 -19.39
N ASN A 82 3.83 -9.27 -18.85
CA ASN A 82 4.69 -8.50 -17.95
C ASN A 82 5.36 -7.30 -18.66
N GLN A 83 5.66 -7.42 -19.96
CA GLN A 83 6.15 -6.29 -20.74
C GLN A 83 5.07 -5.21 -20.92
N TYR A 84 3.83 -5.61 -21.20
CA TYR A 84 2.71 -4.66 -21.31
C TYR A 84 2.29 -4.05 -19.98
N ALA A 85 2.54 -4.71 -18.84
CA ALA A 85 2.23 -4.15 -17.52
C ALA A 85 2.85 -2.76 -17.30
N SER A 86 4.00 -2.49 -17.92
CA SER A 86 4.66 -1.17 -17.85
C SER A 86 3.84 -0.06 -18.55
N MET A 87 2.90 -0.41 -19.42
CA MET A 87 2.05 0.53 -20.15
C MET A 87 0.85 1.01 -19.34
N LEU A 88 0.61 0.46 -18.13
CA LEU A 88 -0.51 0.86 -17.26
C LEU A 88 -0.57 2.38 -17.04
N GLY A 89 0.60 3.02 -16.82
CA GLY A 89 0.72 4.46 -16.64
C GLY A 89 0.83 5.27 -17.93
N SER A 90 0.57 4.65 -19.10
CA SER A 90 0.61 5.38 -20.37
C SER A 90 -0.52 6.40 -20.47
N THR A 91 -0.29 7.46 -21.24
CA THR A 91 -1.29 8.51 -21.47
C THR A 91 -2.59 7.92 -22.03
N ARG A 92 -2.49 7.00 -22.98
CA ARG A 92 -3.68 6.42 -23.64
C ARG A 92 -4.54 5.61 -22.68
N VAL A 93 -3.94 4.77 -21.83
CA VAL A 93 -4.67 4.00 -20.81
C VAL A 93 -5.32 4.95 -19.81
N CYS A 94 -4.57 5.94 -19.30
CA CYS A 94 -5.10 6.87 -18.31
C CYS A 94 -6.16 7.81 -18.88
N ASP A 95 -6.04 8.25 -20.14
CA ASP A 95 -7.07 9.06 -20.81
C ASP A 95 -8.37 8.26 -20.98
N ARG A 96 -8.26 7.00 -21.41
CA ARG A 96 -9.41 6.11 -21.58
C ARG A 96 -10.12 5.84 -20.26
N ALA A 97 -9.36 5.57 -19.20
CA ALA A 97 -9.92 5.36 -17.85
C ALA A 97 -10.56 6.63 -17.29
N ALA A 98 -9.91 7.79 -17.45
CA ALA A 98 -10.43 9.08 -16.98
C ALA A 98 -11.77 9.43 -17.66
N GLY A 99 -11.95 9.01 -18.91
CA GLY A 99 -13.22 9.16 -19.64
C GLY A 99 -14.40 8.50 -18.91
N SER A 100 -14.17 7.38 -18.22
CA SER A 100 -15.18 6.66 -17.43
C SER A 100 -15.34 7.18 -16.01
N LEU A 101 -14.42 8.02 -15.51
CA LEU A 101 -14.35 8.52 -14.15
C LEU A 101 -14.68 10.02 -14.04
N GLN A 102 -15.33 10.57 -15.06
CA GLN A 102 -15.64 12.01 -15.11
C GLN A 102 -16.54 12.48 -13.96
N GLU A 103 -17.43 11.62 -13.47
CA GLU A 103 -18.33 11.94 -12.36
C GLU A 103 -17.57 12.20 -11.05
N TYR A 104 -16.40 11.60 -10.86
CA TYR A 104 -15.52 11.81 -9.69
C TYR A 104 -14.52 12.94 -9.90
N GLY A 105 -14.50 13.57 -11.09
CA GLY A 105 -13.54 14.62 -11.44
C GLY A 105 -12.09 14.14 -11.55
N ILE A 106 -11.86 12.82 -11.66
CA ILE A 106 -10.53 12.23 -11.74
C ILE A 106 -9.96 12.43 -13.14
N THR A 107 -8.79 13.05 -13.20
CA THR A 107 -8.10 13.38 -14.45
C THR A 107 -7.07 12.29 -14.82
N SER A 108 -6.73 12.22 -16.10
CA SER A 108 -5.67 11.35 -16.62
C SER A 108 -4.32 11.57 -15.91
N ASN A 109 -3.98 12.82 -15.59
CA ASN A 109 -2.73 13.15 -14.88
C ASN A 109 -2.73 12.62 -13.43
N GLU A 110 -3.87 12.63 -12.75
CA GLU A 110 -4.02 12.05 -11.41
C GLU A 110 -3.86 10.54 -11.47
N LEU A 111 -4.49 9.85 -12.42
CA LEU A 111 -4.32 8.42 -12.61
C LEU A 111 -2.86 8.05 -12.89
N ARG A 112 -2.16 8.81 -13.74
CA ARG A 112 -0.73 8.62 -14.00
C ARG A 112 0.11 8.80 -12.75
N SER A 113 -0.22 9.81 -11.93
CA SER A 113 0.45 10.03 -10.64
C SER A 113 0.19 8.88 -9.67
N MET A 114 -1.03 8.35 -9.62
CA MET A 114 -1.37 7.18 -8.79
C MET A 114 -0.58 5.93 -9.22
N VAL A 115 -0.42 5.70 -10.52
CA VAL A 115 0.42 4.62 -11.05
C VAL A 115 1.90 4.85 -10.70
N ALA A 116 2.42 6.05 -10.91
CA ALA A 116 3.81 6.39 -10.62
C ALA A 116 4.15 6.25 -9.12
N ASN A 117 3.20 6.54 -8.24
CA ASN A 117 3.34 6.42 -6.79
C ASN A 117 3.07 4.99 -6.26
N GLY A 118 2.72 4.05 -7.14
CA GLY A 118 2.40 2.67 -6.75
C GLY A 118 1.01 2.48 -6.13
N ASN A 119 0.16 3.51 -6.14
CA ASN A 119 -1.23 3.42 -5.67
C ASN A 119 -2.11 2.59 -6.60
N ILE A 120 -1.76 2.56 -7.89
CA ILE A 120 -2.35 1.67 -8.87
C ILE A 120 -1.22 0.82 -9.43
N SER A 121 -1.34 -0.49 -9.33
CA SER A 121 -0.31 -1.42 -9.78
C SER A 121 -0.91 -2.67 -10.39
N LEU A 122 -0.17 -3.28 -11.30
CA LEU A 122 -0.45 -4.63 -11.78
C LEU A 122 0.48 -5.61 -11.05
N SER A 123 -0.09 -6.63 -10.43
CA SER A 123 0.70 -7.77 -9.98
C SER A 123 1.18 -8.56 -11.20
N GLY A 124 2.35 -9.18 -11.07
CA GLY A 124 2.95 -9.95 -12.15
C GLY A 124 1.99 -10.99 -12.73
N ALA A 125 2.08 -11.19 -14.04
CA ALA A 125 1.28 -12.17 -14.73
C ALA A 125 1.56 -13.58 -14.17
N SER A 126 0.50 -14.34 -13.93
CA SER A 126 0.57 -15.74 -13.51
C SER A 126 -0.23 -16.62 -14.45
N THR A 127 0.22 -17.86 -14.61
CA THR A 127 -0.51 -18.85 -15.41
C THR A 127 -1.51 -19.58 -14.53
N ASP A 128 -2.76 -19.62 -14.95
CA ASP A 128 -3.75 -20.53 -14.36
C ASP A 128 -3.51 -21.96 -14.87
N SER A 129 -3.15 -22.86 -13.95
CA SER A 129 -2.85 -24.25 -14.28
C SER A 129 -4.04 -25.06 -14.83
N LYS A 130 -5.27 -24.56 -14.65
CA LYS A 130 -6.49 -25.24 -15.12
C LYS A 130 -6.90 -24.84 -16.52
N THR A 131 -6.68 -23.57 -16.89
CA THR A 131 -7.17 -23.00 -18.15
C THR A 131 -6.05 -22.61 -19.10
N TYR A 132 -4.78 -22.75 -18.69
CA TYR A 132 -3.60 -22.26 -19.43
C TYR A 132 -3.69 -20.79 -19.83
N GLY A 133 -4.52 -20.01 -19.12
CA GLY A 133 -4.65 -18.59 -19.33
C GLY A 133 -3.67 -17.78 -18.48
N THR A 134 -3.37 -16.58 -18.91
CA THR A 134 -2.55 -15.63 -18.15
C THR A 134 -3.46 -14.69 -17.39
N LYS A 135 -3.28 -14.61 -16.07
CA LYS A 135 -4.02 -13.72 -15.18
C LYS A 135 -3.10 -12.58 -14.71
N LEU A 136 -3.58 -11.35 -14.86
CA LEU A 136 -3.03 -10.15 -14.23
C LEU A 136 -4.03 -9.65 -13.20
N THR A 137 -3.54 -9.24 -12.04
CA THR A 137 -4.38 -8.62 -11.02
C THR A 137 -4.01 -7.15 -10.89
N LEU A 138 -4.96 -6.28 -11.17
CA LEU A 138 -4.84 -4.85 -10.92
C LEU A 138 -5.24 -4.57 -9.47
N VAL A 139 -4.39 -3.84 -8.76
CA VAL A 139 -4.62 -3.42 -7.37
C VAL A 139 -4.64 -1.91 -7.33
N VAL A 140 -5.69 -1.35 -6.74
CA VAL A 140 -5.84 0.08 -6.48
C VAL A 140 -5.86 0.31 -4.97
N ASN A 141 -5.04 1.25 -4.50
CA ASN A 141 -4.92 1.67 -3.11
C ASN A 141 -5.07 3.19 -3.02
N VAL A 142 -6.17 3.66 -2.47
CA VAL A 142 -6.49 5.09 -2.34
C VAL A 142 -7.02 5.43 -0.96
N GLY A 143 -6.98 6.72 -0.60
CA GLY A 143 -7.43 7.21 0.72
C GLY A 143 -8.95 7.35 0.88
N THR A 144 -9.75 6.98 -0.13
CA THR A 144 -11.21 7.08 -0.09
C THR A 144 -11.88 5.83 -0.65
N SER A 145 -13.01 5.45 -0.06
CA SER A 145 -13.82 4.32 -0.54
C SER A 145 -14.77 4.70 -1.67
N GLU A 146 -14.98 6.00 -1.91
CA GLU A 146 -16.02 6.50 -2.80
C GLU A 146 -15.83 6.04 -4.25
N TYR A 147 -14.60 6.01 -4.74
CA TYR A 147 -14.31 5.69 -6.14
C TYR A 147 -13.27 4.56 -6.33
N VAL A 148 -12.80 3.92 -5.27
CA VAL A 148 -11.71 2.92 -5.36
C VAL A 148 -12.08 1.76 -6.28
N VAL A 149 -13.32 1.29 -6.23
CA VAL A 149 -13.87 0.20 -7.06
C VAL A 149 -13.95 0.64 -8.52
N ASP A 150 -14.48 1.84 -8.75
CA ASP A 150 -14.66 2.37 -10.10
C ASP A 150 -13.33 2.65 -10.79
N VAL A 151 -12.34 3.16 -10.04
CA VAL A 151 -10.97 3.32 -10.55
C VAL A 151 -10.36 1.97 -10.92
N ALA A 152 -10.55 0.93 -10.10
CA ALA A 152 -10.03 -0.39 -10.40
C ALA A 152 -10.65 -0.95 -11.70
N ASN A 153 -11.95 -0.84 -11.84
CA ASN A 153 -12.67 -1.33 -13.03
C ASN A 153 -12.35 -0.51 -14.28
N ALA A 154 -12.34 0.82 -14.17
CA ALA A 154 -12.01 1.71 -15.29
C ALA A 154 -10.57 1.48 -15.79
N MET A 155 -9.61 1.37 -14.88
CA MET A 155 -8.20 1.12 -15.24
C MET A 155 -7.99 -0.28 -15.83
N ALA A 156 -8.64 -1.31 -15.27
CA ALA A 156 -8.56 -2.67 -15.80
C ALA A 156 -9.13 -2.76 -17.21
N LYS A 157 -10.29 -2.16 -17.43
CA LYS A 157 -10.93 -2.10 -18.75
C LYS A 157 -10.10 -1.30 -19.75
N ALA A 158 -9.66 -0.10 -19.39
CA ALA A 158 -8.86 0.75 -20.24
C ALA A 158 -7.55 0.09 -20.66
N PHE A 159 -6.90 -0.62 -19.73
CA PHE A 159 -5.70 -1.38 -20.01
C PHE A 159 -5.96 -2.54 -20.98
N ALA A 160 -7.00 -3.36 -20.73
CA ALA A 160 -7.35 -4.47 -21.60
C ALA A 160 -7.70 -4.00 -23.02
N ASP A 161 -8.50 -2.94 -23.13
CA ASP A 161 -8.90 -2.36 -24.42
C ASP A 161 -7.68 -1.81 -25.19
N GLU A 162 -6.76 -1.11 -24.50
CA GLU A 162 -5.58 -0.53 -25.15
C GLU A 162 -4.63 -1.62 -25.66
N ILE A 163 -4.42 -2.70 -24.91
CA ILE A 163 -3.57 -3.80 -25.35
C ILE A 163 -4.23 -4.57 -26.50
N ASN A 164 -5.55 -4.79 -26.45
CA ASN A 164 -6.29 -5.38 -27.55
C ASN A 164 -6.17 -4.55 -28.84
N ASP A 165 -6.32 -3.24 -28.74
CA ASP A 165 -6.16 -2.31 -29.88
C ASP A 165 -4.73 -2.34 -30.44
N LEU A 166 -3.72 -2.39 -29.55
CA LEU A 166 -2.30 -2.42 -29.93
C LEU A 166 -1.93 -3.71 -30.66
N LEU A 167 -2.47 -4.84 -30.22
CA LEU A 167 -2.18 -6.16 -30.77
C LEU A 167 -3.09 -6.52 -31.94
N GLY A 168 -4.17 -5.76 -32.18
CA GLY A 168 -5.17 -6.07 -33.17
C GLY A 168 -5.97 -7.36 -32.87
N VAL A 169 -6.11 -7.68 -31.57
CA VAL A 169 -6.79 -8.88 -31.07
C VAL A 169 -7.81 -8.51 -29.99
N SER A 170 -8.67 -9.42 -29.62
CA SER A 170 -9.64 -9.25 -28.55
C SER A 170 -9.52 -10.38 -27.51
N THR A 171 -8.29 -10.65 -27.10
CA THR A 171 -7.99 -11.77 -26.21
C THR A 171 -7.93 -11.40 -24.72
N LEU A 172 -7.71 -10.12 -24.42
CA LEU A 172 -7.74 -9.63 -23.04
C LEU A 172 -9.16 -9.25 -22.65
N GLN A 173 -9.59 -9.75 -21.50
CA GLN A 173 -10.90 -9.44 -20.94
C GLN A 173 -10.78 -9.23 -19.44
N VAL A 174 -11.58 -8.31 -18.90
CA VAL A 174 -11.78 -8.20 -17.46
C VAL A 174 -12.72 -9.33 -17.06
N MET A 175 -12.22 -10.29 -16.29
CA MET A 175 -13.00 -11.45 -15.83
C MET A 175 -13.66 -11.19 -14.49
N ASP A 176 -12.88 -10.66 -13.56
CA ASP A 176 -13.38 -10.33 -12.24
C ASP A 176 -13.30 -8.82 -12.06
N GLU A 177 -14.45 -8.18 -12.14
CA GLU A 177 -14.56 -6.77 -11.77
C GLU A 177 -14.42 -6.61 -10.26
N ALA A 178 -13.87 -5.50 -9.82
CA ALA A 178 -13.88 -5.14 -8.42
C ALA A 178 -15.35 -4.89 -8.00
N VAL A 179 -15.79 -5.58 -6.96
CA VAL A 179 -17.15 -5.45 -6.41
C VAL A 179 -17.10 -4.81 -5.03
N GLU A 180 -16.05 -5.11 -4.28
CA GLU A 180 -15.87 -4.68 -2.91
C GLU A 180 -14.47 -4.10 -2.71
N TYR A 181 -14.32 -3.29 -1.68
CA TYR A 181 -13.03 -2.79 -1.22
C TYR A 181 -12.70 -3.31 0.18
N THR A 182 -11.42 -3.43 0.48
CA THR A 182 -10.92 -3.74 1.81
C THR A 182 -10.32 -2.48 2.43
N ALA A 183 -10.74 -2.12 3.65
CA ALA A 183 -10.17 -1.00 4.39
C ALA A 183 -9.00 -1.49 5.25
N HIS A 184 -7.86 -0.82 5.16
CA HIS A 184 -6.69 -1.06 6.00
C HIS A 184 -6.39 0.19 6.83
N HIS A 185 -6.32 0.03 8.15
CA HIS A 185 -5.95 1.10 9.08
C HIS A 185 -4.47 0.97 9.44
N SER A 186 -3.68 2.00 9.19
CA SER A 186 -2.26 2.05 9.53
C SER A 186 -1.93 3.25 10.42
#